data_2b7c74b87e5ceef53c29d3bb83a759d0
#
_entry.id   2b7c74b87e5ceef53c29d3bb83a759d0
#
_cell.length_a   1.000
_cell.length_b   1.000
_cell.length_c   1.000
_cell.angle_alpha   90.00
_cell.angle_beta   90.00
_cell.angle_gamma   90.00
#
_symmetry.space_group_name_H-M   'P 1'
#
loop_
_entity.id
_entity.type
_entity.pdbx_description
1 polymer ?
#
loop_
_entity_poly.entity_id
_entity_poly.type
_entity_poly.pdbx_seq_one_letter_code
_entity_poly.pdbx_strand_id
1 'polypeptide(L)'
;FGRQDYPVAQAYYDSTVTFLSTEHPEYDRILAMASNLTQLMRDIEVIEYQDSLQAFAQKPKKEQDRLIELMIEDLIQAEQDAERQRQLEEAQAQANKFNQNNQANRNIVRGAWYFYNPAAVGFGAGEFKKIWGNRKNEDDWRRKDKTSVAPLLIESAEGAEIGGDTTKGANDPKNPYYYLKNIPDTEEKLALSHALIIEALYDLAQVYKDKMNDEPKAIESYEELISRYDSSKYHPSIYYQLYMIYKAKGNTNKSDYYKNLILNDYAETDYAKVILNPNYAEESVQDNRLAEEVYQRAYTYFQQGFYDKVYEMCEKSIKEFEDHELKPQFVLLRALSLGRIDGEARMLKELEEVARIYGSQDVGAEARKILDYYKNGKSIKTLEENENEAMAEENAKLKEAYKYDIGA
;
A
#
# COMPACT_ATOMS: atom_id res chain seq x y z
N PHE A 1 -25.83 4.91 -5.02
CA PHE A 1 -25.53 4.26 -3.75
C PHE A 1 -26.55 3.16 -3.40
N GLY A 2 -27.84 3.47 -3.35
CA GLY A 2 -28.88 2.48 -3.02
C GLY A 2 -29.12 1.36 -4.04
N ARG A 3 -28.47 1.42 -5.22
CA ARG A 3 -28.53 0.39 -6.27
C ARG A 3 -27.27 -0.48 -6.35
N GLN A 4 -26.27 -0.24 -5.50
CA GLN A 4 -24.96 -0.94 -5.48
C GLN A 4 -24.20 -0.88 -6.83
N ASP A 5 -24.43 0.19 -7.61
CA ASP A 5 -23.70 0.45 -8.86
C ASP A 5 -22.48 1.34 -8.52
N TYR A 6 -21.46 0.72 -7.99
CA TYR A 6 -20.26 1.40 -7.50
C TYR A 6 -19.46 2.13 -8.60
N PRO A 7 -19.28 1.57 -9.82
CA PRO A 7 -18.59 2.29 -10.91
C PRO A 7 -19.26 3.61 -11.26
N VAL A 8 -20.58 3.57 -11.40
CA VAL A 8 -21.37 4.78 -11.71
C VAL A 8 -21.33 5.77 -10.53
N ALA A 9 -21.45 5.26 -9.30
CA ALA A 9 -21.33 6.10 -8.11
C ALA A 9 -19.97 6.80 -8.03
N GLN A 10 -18.87 6.08 -8.26
CA GLN A 10 -17.52 6.63 -8.30
C GLN A 10 -17.42 7.77 -9.31
N ALA A 11 -17.87 7.57 -10.56
CA ALA A 11 -17.80 8.58 -11.60
C ALA A 11 -18.56 9.87 -11.22
N TYR A 12 -19.72 9.74 -10.56
CA TYR A 12 -20.48 10.90 -10.08
C TYR A 12 -19.77 11.62 -8.92
N TYR A 13 -19.23 10.89 -7.94
CA TYR A 13 -18.51 11.49 -6.82
C TYR A 13 -17.22 12.17 -7.28
N ASP A 14 -16.44 11.57 -8.16
CA ASP A 14 -15.24 12.16 -8.76
C ASP A 14 -15.57 13.45 -9.51
N SER A 15 -16.63 13.42 -10.31
CA SER A 15 -17.12 14.62 -11.01
C SER A 15 -17.54 15.70 -10.01
N THR A 16 -18.25 15.32 -8.94
CA THR A 16 -18.71 16.27 -7.92
C THR A 16 -17.53 16.95 -7.22
N VAL A 17 -16.52 16.19 -6.81
CA VAL A 17 -15.31 16.74 -6.18
C VAL A 17 -14.59 17.74 -7.10
N THR A 18 -14.59 17.48 -8.41
CA THR A 18 -13.94 18.37 -9.39
C THR A 18 -14.62 19.74 -9.51
N PHE A 19 -15.95 19.81 -9.33
CA PHE A 19 -16.73 21.03 -9.50
C PHE A 19 -17.14 21.71 -8.19
N LEU A 20 -17.07 21.01 -7.05
CA LEU A 20 -17.49 21.54 -5.76
C LEU A 20 -16.41 22.45 -5.20
N SER A 21 -16.81 23.60 -4.64
CA SER A 21 -15.88 24.48 -3.93
C SER A 21 -15.37 23.82 -2.65
N THR A 22 -14.08 23.99 -2.36
CA THR A 22 -13.46 23.53 -1.11
C THR A 22 -14.08 24.16 0.15
N GLU A 23 -14.75 25.30 0.01
CA GLU A 23 -15.44 25.97 1.12
C GLU A 23 -16.86 25.41 1.37
N HIS A 24 -17.32 24.48 0.53
CA HIS A 24 -18.66 23.91 0.68
C HIS A 24 -18.73 23.03 1.93
N PRO A 25 -19.77 23.13 2.79
CA PRO A 25 -19.87 22.41 4.05
C PRO A 25 -19.78 20.88 3.92
N GLU A 26 -20.19 20.32 2.77
CA GLU A 26 -20.17 18.89 2.49
C GLU A 26 -18.91 18.44 1.73
N TYR A 27 -17.95 19.34 1.44
CA TYR A 27 -16.80 19.03 0.60
C TYR A 27 -15.98 17.86 1.15
N ASP A 28 -15.62 17.91 2.42
CA ASP A 28 -14.79 16.87 3.05
C ASP A 28 -15.51 15.51 3.07
N ARG A 29 -16.81 15.49 3.30
CA ARG A 29 -17.62 14.28 3.28
C ARG A 29 -17.69 13.66 1.88
N ILE A 30 -17.88 14.50 0.85
CA ILE A 30 -17.94 14.07 -0.55
C ILE A 30 -16.57 13.57 -1.01
N LEU A 31 -15.50 14.27 -0.64
CA LEU A 31 -14.13 13.88 -0.93
C LEU A 31 -13.77 12.51 -0.28
N ALA A 32 -14.11 12.33 0.99
CA ALA A 32 -13.91 11.07 1.69
C ALA A 32 -14.68 9.92 1.00
N MET A 33 -15.94 10.17 0.56
CA MET A 33 -16.72 9.18 -0.14
C MET A 33 -16.15 8.86 -1.52
N ALA A 34 -15.68 9.86 -2.28
CA ALA A 34 -14.99 9.64 -3.55
C ALA A 34 -13.75 8.76 -3.37
N SER A 35 -12.92 9.08 -2.37
CA SER A 35 -11.73 8.29 -2.03
C SER A 35 -12.07 6.85 -1.64
N ASN A 36 -13.11 6.65 -0.82
CA ASN A 36 -13.55 5.31 -0.41
C ASN A 36 -14.05 4.49 -1.60
N LEU A 37 -14.81 5.10 -2.51
CA LEU A 37 -15.28 4.44 -3.73
C LEU A 37 -14.13 4.12 -4.68
N THR A 38 -13.14 5.00 -4.80
CA THR A 38 -11.95 4.75 -5.61
C THR A 38 -11.15 3.56 -5.05
N GLN A 39 -10.98 3.48 -3.74
CA GLN A 39 -10.31 2.33 -3.11
C GLN A 39 -11.10 1.03 -3.36
N LEU A 40 -12.41 1.06 -3.12
CA LEU A 40 -13.31 -0.08 -3.31
C LEU A 40 -13.25 -0.60 -4.76
N MET A 41 -13.32 0.29 -5.74
CA MET A 41 -13.27 -0.09 -7.16
C MET A 41 -11.90 -0.66 -7.53
N ARG A 42 -10.82 -0.09 -7.01
CA ARG A 42 -9.47 -0.62 -7.22
C ARG A 42 -9.34 -2.07 -6.71
N ASP A 43 -9.86 -2.34 -5.53
CA ASP A 43 -9.76 -3.67 -4.92
C ASP A 43 -10.61 -4.69 -5.70
N ILE A 44 -11.81 -4.30 -6.16
CA ILE A 44 -12.64 -5.13 -7.07
C ILE A 44 -11.90 -5.39 -8.38
N GLU A 45 -11.35 -4.35 -9.02
CA GLU A 45 -10.62 -4.48 -10.28
C GLU A 45 -9.39 -5.40 -10.14
N VAL A 46 -8.68 -5.34 -9.01
CA VAL A 46 -7.55 -6.24 -8.74
C VAL A 46 -8.03 -7.69 -8.68
N ILE A 47 -9.11 -7.97 -7.96
CA ILE A 47 -9.66 -9.33 -7.84
C ILE A 47 -10.07 -9.85 -9.22
N GLU A 48 -10.91 -9.10 -9.96
CA GLU A 48 -11.40 -9.49 -11.28
C GLU A 48 -10.25 -9.67 -12.28
N TYR A 49 -9.26 -8.78 -12.26
CA TYR A 49 -8.10 -8.85 -13.13
C TYR A 49 -7.26 -10.10 -12.83
N GLN A 50 -6.92 -10.35 -11.57
CA GLN A 50 -6.13 -11.53 -11.20
C GLN A 50 -6.88 -12.83 -11.46
N ASP A 51 -8.18 -12.90 -11.19
CA ASP A 51 -9.02 -14.05 -11.50
C ASP A 51 -9.05 -14.31 -13.01
N SER A 52 -9.18 -13.26 -13.82
CA SER A 52 -9.16 -13.39 -15.29
C SER A 52 -7.80 -13.88 -15.79
N LEU A 53 -6.68 -13.40 -15.21
CA LEU A 53 -5.34 -13.87 -15.56
C LEU A 53 -5.12 -15.34 -15.18
N GLN A 54 -5.57 -15.76 -14.00
CA GLN A 54 -5.50 -17.17 -13.56
C GLN A 54 -6.35 -18.08 -14.47
N ALA A 55 -7.58 -17.66 -14.78
CA ALA A 55 -8.45 -18.40 -15.71
C ALA A 55 -7.84 -18.48 -17.12
N PHE A 56 -7.18 -17.42 -17.56
CA PHE A 56 -6.46 -17.42 -18.83
C PHE A 56 -5.23 -18.33 -18.81
N ALA A 57 -4.46 -18.33 -17.72
CA ALA A 57 -3.29 -19.19 -17.53
C ALA A 57 -3.63 -20.69 -17.60
N GLN A 58 -4.83 -21.07 -17.14
CA GLN A 58 -5.31 -22.45 -17.17
C GLN A 58 -5.68 -22.97 -18.58
N LYS A 59 -5.82 -22.06 -19.55
CA LYS A 59 -6.15 -22.46 -20.93
C LYS A 59 -4.95 -23.12 -21.61
N PRO A 60 -5.19 -24.06 -22.56
CA PRO A 60 -4.12 -24.62 -23.39
C PRO A 60 -3.35 -23.50 -24.12
N LYS A 61 -2.02 -23.62 -24.22
CA LYS A 61 -1.16 -22.59 -24.83
C LYS A 61 -1.65 -22.13 -26.21
N LYS A 62 -2.08 -23.08 -27.03
CA LYS A 62 -2.64 -22.79 -28.35
C LYS A 62 -3.90 -21.93 -28.33
N GLU A 63 -4.72 -22.06 -27.29
CA GLU A 63 -5.91 -21.24 -27.09
C GLU A 63 -5.55 -19.86 -26.58
N GLN A 64 -4.55 -19.77 -25.64
CA GLN A 64 -4.01 -18.49 -25.19
C GLN A 64 -3.48 -17.66 -26.36
N ASP A 65 -2.63 -18.27 -27.21
CA ASP A 65 -2.04 -17.58 -28.37
C ASP A 65 -3.14 -17.08 -29.32
N ARG A 66 -4.15 -17.91 -29.60
CA ARG A 66 -5.29 -17.53 -30.44
C ARG A 66 -6.10 -16.36 -29.85
N LEU A 67 -6.34 -16.36 -28.54
CA LEU A 67 -7.10 -15.30 -27.89
C LEU A 67 -6.30 -13.97 -27.91
N ILE A 68 -4.99 -14.05 -27.70
CA ILE A 68 -4.11 -12.87 -27.79
C ILE A 68 -4.11 -12.31 -29.22
N GLU A 69 -4.01 -13.18 -30.23
CA GLU A 69 -4.10 -12.75 -31.62
C GLU A 69 -5.42 -12.02 -31.90
N LEU A 70 -6.55 -12.57 -31.48
CA LEU A 70 -7.86 -11.92 -31.62
C LEU A 70 -7.92 -10.56 -30.90
N MET A 71 -7.41 -10.46 -29.68
CA MET A 71 -7.35 -9.18 -28.95
C MET A 71 -6.52 -8.13 -29.69
N ILE A 72 -5.41 -8.55 -30.29
CA ILE A 72 -4.55 -7.66 -31.10
C ILE A 72 -5.25 -7.25 -32.38
N GLU A 73 -5.94 -8.18 -33.06
CA GLU A 73 -6.71 -7.88 -34.27
C GLU A 73 -7.84 -6.88 -33.97
N ASP A 74 -8.60 -7.10 -32.88
CA ASP A 74 -9.66 -6.19 -32.44
C ASP A 74 -9.10 -4.79 -32.13
N LEU A 75 -7.95 -4.72 -31.47
CA LEU A 75 -7.28 -3.45 -31.16
C LEU A 75 -6.87 -2.70 -32.46
N ILE A 76 -6.26 -3.41 -33.39
CA ILE A 76 -5.86 -2.84 -34.69
C ILE A 76 -7.10 -2.37 -35.47
N GLN A 77 -8.17 -3.17 -35.47
CA GLN A 77 -9.43 -2.80 -36.14
C GLN A 77 -10.04 -1.55 -35.49
N ALA A 78 -10.10 -1.49 -34.16
CA ALA A 78 -10.60 -0.34 -33.42
C ALA A 78 -9.81 0.94 -33.71
N GLU A 79 -8.47 0.85 -33.78
CA GLU A 79 -7.62 1.98 -34.18
C GLU A 79 -7.87 2.44 -35.63
N GLN A 80 -8.03 1.51 -36.58
CA GLN A 80 -8.33 1.84 -37.97
C GLN A 80 -9.70 2.49 -38.10
N ASP A 81 -10.69 2.02 -37.35
CA ASP A 81 -12.03 2.60 -37.37
C ASP A 81 -12.04 3.99 -36.73
N ALA A 82 -11.29 4.19 -35.63
CA ALA A 82 -11.12 5.50 -35.01
C ALA A 82 -10.36 6.49 -35.94
N GLU A 83 -9.39 6.01 -36.69
CA GLU A 83 -8.68 6.84 -37.67
C GLU A 83 -9.58 7.19 -38.85
N ARG A 84 -10.36 6.23 -39.35
CA ARG A 84 -11.36 6.47 -40.41
C ARG A 84 -12.41 7.49 -39.98
N GLN A 85 -12.90 7.38 -38.75
CA GLN A 85 -13.84 8.35 -38.17
C GLN A 85 -13.22 9.75 -38.10
N ARG A 86 -12.00 9.88 -37.64
CA ARG A 86 -11.27 11.17 -37.63
C ARG A 86 -11.13 11.77 -39.01
N GLN A 87 -10.74 10.96 -40.01
CA GLN A 87 -10.63 11.41 -41.41
C GLN A 87 -11.99 11.89 -41.95
N LEU A 88 -13.09 11.19 -41.66
CA LEU A 88 -14.43 11.59 -42.02
C LEU A 88 -14.86 12.92 -41.37
N GLU A 89 -14.57 13.06 -40.07
CA GLU A 89 -14.84 14.29 -39.33
C GLU A 89 -14.03 15.47 -39.91
N GLU A 90 -12.75 15.26 -40.20
CA GLU A 90 -11.90 16.27 -40.83
C GLU A 90 -12.36 16.64 -42.23
N ALA A 91 -12.75 15.64 -43.05
CA ALA A 91 -13.31 15.90 -44.39
C ALA A 91 -14.63 16.66 -44.34
N GLN A 92 -15.52 16.31 -43.37
CA GLN A 92 -16.76 17.05 -43.13
C GLN A 92 -16.50 18.49 -42.66
N ALA A 93 -15.53 18.68 -41.77
CA ALA A 93 -15.12 19.99 -41.29
C ALA A 93 -14.54 20.86 -42.43
N GLN A 94 -13.75 20.26 -43.32
CA GLN A 94 -13.23 20.93 -44.54
C GLN A 94 -14.34 21.27 -45.52
N ALA A 95 -15.27 20.34 -45.80
CA ALA A 95 -16.43 20.58 -46.67
C ALA A 95 -17.34 21.70 -46.13
N ASN A 96 -17.54 21.70 -44.82
CA ASN A 96 -18.32 22.78 -44.15
C ASN A 96 -17.60 24.12 -44.22
N LYS A 97 -16.27 24.17 -44.10
CA LYS A 97 -15.48 25.41 -44.32
C LYS A 97 -15.55 25.90 -45.77
N PHE A 98 -15.52 24.99 -46.74
CA PHE A 98 -15.64 25.32 -48.17
C PHE A 98 -17.04 25.86 -48.52
N ASN A 99 -18.10 25.25 -47.99
CA ASN A 99 -19.49 25.72 -48.13
C ASN A 99 -19.72 27.06 -47.43
N GLN A 100 -19.09 27.32 -46.29
CA GLN A 100 -19.16 28.57 -45.56
C GLN A 100 -18.47 29.72 -46.32
N ASN A 101 -17.32 29.49 -46.96
CA ASN A 101 -16.65 30.49 -47.78
C ASN A 101 -17.48 30.89 -49.02
N ASN A 102 -18.26 29.96 -49.57
CA ASN A 102 -19.14 30.24 -50.69
C ASN A 102 -20.48 30.93 -50.27
N GLN A 103 -20.88 30.78 -49.00
CA GLN A 103 -22.05 31.49 -48.45
C GLN A 103 -21.72 32.84 -47.78
N ALA A 104 -20.45 33.05 -47.37
CA ALA A 104 -20.02 34.31 -46.76
C ALA A 104 -20.17 35.54 -47.67
N ASN A 105 -20.45 35.35 -48.98
CA ASN A 105 -20.74 36.41 -49.91
C ASN A 105 -22.25 36.78 -49.99
N ARG A 106 -23.10 36.13 -49.17
CA ARG A 106 -24.54 36.46 -49.08
C ARG A 106 -24.99 36.53 -47.61
N ASN A 107 -25.17 37.77 -47.15
CA ASN A 107 -25.84 38.14 -45.89
C ASN A 107 -25.12 37.91 -44.58
N ILE A 108 -24.41 38.93 -44.11
CA ILE A 108 -24.08 39.17 -42.72
C ILE A 108 -25.39 39.42 -41.97
N VAL A 109 -26.01 38.40 -41.40
CA VAL A 109 -27.11 38.57 -40.44
C VAL A 109 -26.47 38.87 -39.09
N ARG A 110 -26.45 40.15 -38.70
CA ARG A 110 -26.14 40.58 -37.34
C ARG A 110 -27.19 40.00 -36.39
N GLY A 111 -26.80 39.12 -35.45
CA GLY A 111 -27.66 38.68 -34.34
C GLY A 111 -27.97 37.18 -34.28
N ALA A 112 -27.34 36.35 -35.09
CA ALA A 112 -27.50 34.90 -34.95
C ALA A 112 -26.79 34.36 -33.65
N TRP A 113 -27.49 33.43 -32.98
CA TRP A 113 -26.98 32.74 -31.82
C TRP A 113 -25.60 32.13 -32.13
N TYR A 114 -24.69 32.06 -31.13
CA TYR A 114 -23.28 31.66 -31.26
C TYR A 114 -23.04 30.49 -32.22
N PHE A 115 -23.81 29.41 -32.09
CA PHE A 115 -23.63 28.19 -32.90
C PHE A 115 -24.07 28.35 -34.37
N TYR A 116 -24.83 29.41 -34.70
CA TYR A 116 -25.22 29.76 -36.07
C TYR A 116 -24.36 30.87 -36.67
N ASN A 117 -23.33 31.34 -35.90
CA ASN A 117 -22.39 32.34 -36.37
C ASN A 117 -21.02 31.68 -36.66
N PRO A 118 -20.71 31.33 -37.93
CA PRO A 118 -19.45 30.63 -38.29
C PRO A 118 -18.18 31.37 -37.89
N ALA A 119 -18.20 32.71 -37.88
CA ALA A 119 -17.07 33.52 -37.49
C ALA A 119 -16.82 33.44 -35.97
N ALA A 120 -17.89 33.44 -35.16
CA ALA A 120 -17.79 33.30 -33.70
C ALA A 120 -17.33 31.85 -33.30
N VAL A 121 -17.84 30.84 -33.99
CA VAL A 121 -17.41 29.43 -33.76
C VAL A 121 -15.97 29.22 -34.17
N GLY A 122 -15.52 29.75 -35.31
CA GLY A 122 -14.16 29.68 -35.78
C GLY A 122 -13.16 30.39 -34.85
N PHE A 123 -13.53 31.55 -34.33
CA PHE A 123 -12.75 32.26 -33.32
C PHE A 123 -12.67 31.48 -32.00
N GLY A 124 -13.80 30.97 -31.51
CA GLY A 124 -13.88 30.17 -30.29
C GLY A 124 -13.08 28.87 -30.39
N ALA A 125 -13.08 28.20 -31.53
CA ALA A 125 -12.25 27.02 -31.77
C ALA A 125 -10.75 27.34 -31.74
N GLY A 126 -10.35 28.52 -32.24
CA GLY A 126 -8.97 29.02 -32.19
C GLY A 126 -8.52 29.30 -30.74
N GLU A 127 -9.35 29.98 -29.97
CA GLU A 127 -9.09 30.26 -28.55
C GLU A 127 -9.09 29.00 -27.72
N PHE A 128 -9.99 28.04 -27.97
CA PHE A 128 -9.98 26.71 -27.32
C PHE A 128 -8.67 25.97 -27.56
N LYS A 129 -8.20 25.93 -28.81
CA LYS A 129 -6.89 25.29 -29.12
C LYS A 129 -5.70 25.98 -28.45
N LYS A 130 -5.78 27.29 -28.25
CA LYS A 130 -4.72 28.08 -27.61
C LYS A 130 -4.63 27.81 -26.12
N ILE A 131 -5.77 27.63 -25.45
CA ILE A 131 -5.87 27.40 -24.00
C ILE A 131 -5.68 25.90 -23.67
N TRP A 132 -6.29 25.01 -24.47
CA TRP A 132 -6.39 23.58 -24.16
C TRP A 132 -5.59 22.66 -25.08
N GLY A 133 -4.97 23.20 -26.15
CA GLY A 133 -4.21 22.42 -27.14
C GLY A 133 -5.10 21.57 -28.06
N ASN A 134 -4.49 20.58 -28.71
CA ASN A 134 -5.19 19.62 -29.58
C ASN A 134 -5.79 18.47 -28.73
N ARG A 135 -6.76 18.76 -27.91
CA ARG A 135 -7.46 17.73 -27.14
C ARG A 135 -8.51 17.05 -27.97
N LYS A 136 -8.59 15.72 -27.83
CA LYS A 136 -9.64 14.93 -28.50
C LYS A 136 -10.99 15.13 -27.82
N ASN A 137 -12.08 15.02 -28.59
CA ASN A 137 -13.43 15.02 -28.04
C ASN A 137 -13.73 13.59 -27.56
N GLU A 138 -13.40 13.31 -26.33
CA GLU A 138 -13.58 12.02 -25.64
C GLU A 138 -13.99 12.29 -24.20
N ASP A 139 -14.56 11.31 -23.55
CA ASP A 139 -14.90 11.43 -22.12
C ASP A 139 -13.63 11.79 -21.33
N ASP A 140 -13.79 12.56 -20.27
CA ASP A 140 -12.71 13.08 -19.44
C ASP A 140 -11.64 13.94 -20.16
N TRP A 141 -11.96 14.55 -21.31
CA TRP A 141 -11.03 15.38 -22.10
C TRP A 141 -10.33 16.52 -21.31
N ARG A 142 -10.86 16.90 -20.15
CA ARG A 142 -10.30 17.91 -19.25
C ARG A 142 -9.20 17.36 -18.35
N ARG A 143 -9.13 16.05 -18.12
CA ARG A 143 -8.09 15.44 -17.28
C ARG A 143 -6.75 15.45 -18.00
N LYS A 144 -5.69 15.90 -17.29
CA LYS A 144 -4.32 15.92 -17.82
C LYS A 144 -3.69 14.54 -17.83
N ASP A 145 -4.05 13.73 -16.84
CA ASP A 145 -3.64 12.34 -16.70
C ASP A 145 -4.86 11.44 -16.81
N LYS A 146 -4.94 10.71 -17.92
CA LYS A 146 -5.95 9.69 -18.19
C LYS A 146 -5.40 8.29 -17.92
N THR A 147 -4.46 8.17 -17.01
CA THR A 147 -4.04 6.85 -16.53
C THR A 147 -5.23 6.22 -15.85
N SER A 148 -5.94 5.38 -16.61
CA SER A 148 -6.72 4.30 -16.03
C SER A 148 -5.80 3.56 -15.07
N VAL A 149 -6.32 3.22 -13.89
CA VAL A 149 -5.61 2.56 -12.81
C VAL A 149 -5.36 1.08 -13.15
N ALA A 150 -4.76 0.84 -14.27
CA ALA A 150 -4.12 -0.43 -14.61
C ALA A 150 -2.80 -0.07 -15.30
N PRO A 151 -1.72 -0.45 -14.88
CA PRO A 151 -1.10 -1.42 -13.96
C PRO A 151 -0.07 -0.77 -13.04
N LEU A 152 -0.43 -0.36 -11.85
CA LEU A 152 0.50 0.18 -10.84
C LEU A 152 1.17 -0.92 -9.98
N LEU A 153 1.00 -2.20 -10.34
CA LEU A 153 1.37 -3.30 -9.43
C LEU A 153 2.65 -4.04 -9.78
N ILE A 154 3.43 -3.61 -10.79
CA ILE A 154 4.68 -4.33 -11.11
C ILE A 154 5.84 -3.36 -11.38
N GLU A 155 6.16 -2.50 -10.41
CA GLU A 155 7.41 -1.73 -10.42
C GLU A 155 8.45 -2.26 -9.42
N SER A 156 8.17 -3.38 -8.75
CA SER A 156 9.05 -3.95 -7.71
C SER A 156 9.65 -5.33 -8.04
N ALA A 157 9.62 -5.76 -9.31
CA ALA A 157 10.32 -6.97 -9.73
C ALA A 157 11.37 -6.67 -10.82
N GLU A 158 12.22 -5.66 -10.62
CA GLU A 158 13.49 -5.56 -11.33
C GLU A 158 14.51 -6.49 -10.68
N GLY A 159 14.71 -7.66 -11.26
CA GLY A 159 15.72 -8.59 -10.78
C GLY A 159 15.73 -9.96 -11.43
N ALA A 160 15.39 -10.07 -12.73
CA ALA A 160 15.71 -11.28 -13.48
C ALA A 160 16.10 -10.91 -14.91
N GLU A 161 17.40 -10.82 -15.16
CA GLU A 161 17.96 -10.79 -16.51
C GLU A 161 17.63 -12.12 -17.21
N ILE A 162 16.69 -12.09 -18.15
CA ILE A 162 16.59 -13.11 -19.19
C ILE A 162 17.09 -12.47 -20.49
N GLY A 163 18.27 -12.89 -20.91
CA GLY A 163 18.94 -12.42 -22.11
C GLY A 163 18.15 -12.73 -23.38
N GLY A 164 18.00 -11.69 -24.18
CA GLY A 164 17.45 -11.73 -25.53
C GLY A 164 16.76 -10.42 -25.87
N ASP A 165 17.20 -9.75 -26.91
CA ASP A 165 16.80 -8.42 -27.43
C ASP A 165 15.28 -8.30 -27.79
N THR A 166 14.38 -8.74 -26.89
CA THR A 166 12.91 -8.70 -27.02
C THR A 166 12.27 -7.50 -26.32
N THR A 167 13.03 -6.62 -25.68
CA THR A 167 12.52 -5.49 -24.89
C THR A 167 12.09 -4.29 -25.72
N LYS A 168 12.41 -4.23 -27.01
CA LYS A 168 11.86 -3.23 -27.92
C LYS A 168 10.43 -3.59 -28.27
N GLY A 169 9.47 -3.07 -27.51
CA GLY A 169 8.04 -3.29 -27.73
C GLY A 169 7.30 -4.00 -26.58
N ALA A 170 7.93 -4.27 -25.45
CA ALA A 170 7.28 -4.92 -24.31
C ALA A 170 6.05 -4.15 -23.75
N ASN A 171 5.96 -2.85 -24.01
CA ASN A 171 4.83 -1.99 -23.66
C ASN A 171 3.90 -1.68 -24.84
N ASP A 172 4.12 -2.31 -26.01
CA ASP A 172 3.24 -2.15 -27.17
C ASP A 172 2.07 -3.14 -27.07
N PRO A 173 0.80 -2.68 -26.98
CA PRO A 173 -0.38 -3.56 -26.97
C PRO A 173 -0.56 -4.43 -28.21
N LYS A 174 0.16 -4.14 -29.29
CA LYS A 174 0.20 -4.97 -30.50
C LYS A 174 1.20 -6.11 -30.45
N ASN A 175 2.04 -6.12 -29.41
CA ASN A 175 3.00 -7.19 -29.17
C ASN A 175 2.37 -8.26 -28.27
N PRO A 176 2.30 -9.55 -28.67
CA PRO A 176 1.81 -10.62 -27.81
C PRO A 176 2.46 -10.68 -26.42
N TYR A 177 3.73 -10.30 -26.31
CA TYR A 177 4.45 -10.29 -25.05
C TYR A 177 3.83 -9.32 -24.01
N TYR A 178 3.21 -8.22 -24.46
CA TYR A 178 2.48 -7.30 -23.59
C TYR A 178 1.42 -8.01 -22.74
N TYR A 179 0.72 -8.97 -23.32
CA TYR A 179 -0.31 -9.77 -22.64
C TYR A 179 0.30 -10.90 -21.83
N LEU A 180 1.33 -11.56 -22.37
CA LEU A 180 1.94 -12.74 -21.76
C LEU A 180 2.73 -12.43 -20.48
N LYS A 181 3.34 -11.26 -20.36
CA LYS A 181 4.20 -10.90 -19.23
C LYS A 181 3.52 -10.99 -17.86
N ASN A 182 2.22 -10.71 -17.81
CA ASN A 182 1.43 -10.67 -16.58
C ASN A 182 0.70 -11.98 -16.27
N ILE A 183 0.74 -12.95 -17.18
CA ILE A 183 0.08 -14.23 -16.97
C ILE A 183 0.84 -15.03 -15.93
N PRO A 184 0.17 -15.56 -14.88
CA PRO A 184 0.81 -16.37 -13.85
C PRO A 184 1.09 -17.79 -14.36
N ASP A 185 2.11 -17.91 -15.22
CA ASP A 185 2.55 -19.13 -15.88
C ASP A 185 3.58 -19.93 -15.06
N THR A 186 4.08 -19.36 -13.96
CA THR A 186 4.96 -20.03 -13.00
C THR A 186 4.31 -20.09 -11.62
N GLU A 187 4.77 -21.04 -10.78
CA GLU A 187 4.28 -21.20 -9.41
C GLU A 187 4.47 -19.91 -8.58
N GLU A 188 5.58 -19.22 -8.77
CA GLU A 188 5.89 -17.96 -8.08
C GLU A 188 4.92 -16.84 -8.50
N LYS A 189 4.66 -16.68 -9.80
CA LYS A 189 3.68 -15.69 -10.29
C LYS A 189 2.27 -16.02 -9.85
N LEU A 190 1.92 -17.31 -9.80
CA LEU A 190 0.62 -17.76 -9.32
C LEU A 190 0.47 -17.46 -7.82
N ALA A 191 1.50 -17.72 -7.02
CA ALA A 191 1.52 -17.39 -5.60
C ALA A 191 1.39 -15.88 -5.38
N LEU A 192 2.06 -15.05 -6.19
CA LEU A 192 1.93 -13.60 -6.15
C LEU A 192 0.50 -13.16 -6.50
N SER A 193 -0.09 -13.73 -7.55
CA SER A 193 -1.48 -13.46 -7.96
C SER A 193 -2.45 -13.80 -6.83
N HIS A 194 -2.29 -14.95 -6.16
CA HIS A 194 -3.11 -15.30 -4.99
C HIS A 194 -2.91 -14.33 -3.82
N ALA A 195 -1.66 -13.90 -3.56
CA ALA A 195 -1.40 -12.93 -2.51
C ALA A 195 -2.10 -11.59 -2.76
N LEU A 196 -2.13 -11.11 -4.01
CA LEU A 196 -2.84 -9.90 -4.41
C LEU A 196 -4.35 -10.03 -4.22
N ILE A 197 -4.95 -11.16 -4.58
CA ILE A 197 -6.38 -11.41 -4.34
C ILE A 197 -6.70 -11.45 -2.86
N ILE A 198 -5.86 -12.12 -2.05
CA ILE A 198 -6.04 -12.19 -0.59
C ILE A 198 -6.03 -10.80 0.02
N GLU A 199 -5.07 -9.96 -0.36
CA GLU A 199 -4.96 -8.60 0.12
C GLU A 199 -6.16 -7.76 -0.31
N ALA A 200 -6.52 -7.80 -1.59
CA ALA A 200 -7.64 -7.04 -2.13
C ALA A 200 -8.99 -7.45 -1.50
N LEU A 201 -9.25 -8.76 -1.27
CA LEU A 201 -10.46 -9.21 -0.58
C LEU A 201 -10.52 -8.74 0.87
N TYR A 202 -9.38 -8.75 1.58
CA TYR A 202 -9.30 -8.25 2.94
C TYR A 202 -9.57 -6.75 3.01
N ASP A 203 -8.90 -5.96 2.16
CA ASP A 203 -9.06 -4.51 2.10
C ASP A 203 -10.47 -4.12 1.68
N LEU A 204 -11.04 -4.82 0.68
CA LEU A 204 -12.43 -4.65 0.24
C LEU A 204 -13.42 -4.84 1.40
N ALA A 205 -13.24 -5.91 2.20
CA ALA A 205 -14.08 -6.16 3.35
C ALA A 205 -13.96 -5.06 4.42
N GLN A 206 -12.75 -4.54 4.65
CA GLN A 206 -12.51 -3.42 5.56
C GLN A 206 -13.20 -2.14 5.07
N VAL A 207 -13.09 -1.83 3.78
CA VAL A 207 -13.77 -0.67 3.18
C VAL A 207 -15.27 -0.78 3.33
N TYR A 208 -15.86 -1.94 3.02
CA TYR A 208 -17.30 -2.15 3.23
C TYR A 208 -17.72 -1.96 4.69
N LYS A 209 -16.96 -2.54 5.64
CA LYS A 209 -17.28 -2.48 7.06
C LYS A 209 -17.09 -1.07 7.62
N ASP A 210 -15.91 -0.49 7.49
CA ASP A 210 -15.48 0.67 8.27
C ASP A 210 -15.79 2.00 7.58
N LYS A 211 -15.86 2.02 6.24
CA LYS A 211 -16.04 3.25 5.46
C LYS A 211 -17.40 3.35 4.80
N MET A 212 -17.98 2.22 4.39
CA MET A 212 -19.27 2.19 3.72
C MET A 212 -20.41 1.81 4.68
N ASN A 213 -20.09 1.27 5.85
CA ASN A 213 -21.04 0.72 6.83
C ASN A 213 -21.98 -0.32 6.19
N ASP A 214 -21.43 -1.12 5.26
CA ASP A 214 -22.14 -2.21 4.56
C ASP A 214 -21.67 -3.55 5.11
N GLU A 215 -22.16 -3.90 6.30
CA GLU A 215 -21.81 -5.17 6.95
C GLU A 215 -22.12 -6.41 6.11
N PRO A 216 -23.27 -6.50 5.37
CA PRO A 216 -23.53 -7.65 4.52
C PRO A 216 -22.44 -7.90 3.49
N LYS A 217 -21.96 -6.84 2.82
CA LYS A 217 -20.88 -6.94 1.82
C LYS A 217 -19.53 -7.24 2.47
N ALA A 218 -19.28 -6.70 3.66
CA ALA A 218 -18.08 -7.03 4.42
C ALA A 218 -18.03 -8.52 4.78
N ILE A 219 -19.16 -9.07 5.26
CA ILE A 219 -19.27 -10.51 5.56
C ILE A 219 -19.03 -11.34 4.29
N GLU A 220 -19.65 -10.97 3.16
CA GLU A 220 -19.50 -11.67 1.89
C GLU A 220 -18.02 -11.74 1.47
N SER A 221 -17.31 -10.61 1.51
CA SER A 221 -15.89 -10.55 1.16
C SER A 221 -14.98 -11.33 2.11
N TYR A 222 -15.26 -11.29 3.43
CA TYR A 222 -14.53 -12.09 4.41
C TYR A 222 -14.79 -13.60 4.21
N GLU A 223 -16.06 -14.00 4.06
CA GLU A 223 -16.44 -15.40 3.84
C GLU A 223 -15.90 -15.90 2.47
N GLU A 224 -15.84 -15.07 1.45
CA GLU A 224 -15.20 -15.40 0.17
C GLU A 224 -13.70 -15.67 0.37
N LEU A 225 -12.95 -14.81 1.07
CA LEU A 225 -11.53 -14.99 1.30
C LEU A 225 -11.24 -16.33 2.00
N ILE A 226 -11.93 -16.63 3.09
CA ILE A 226 -11.71 -17.88 3.84
C ILE A 226 -12.20 -19.12 3.10
N SER A 227 -13.13 -18.98 2.15
CA SER A 227 -13.59 -20.09 1.31
C SER A 227 -12.64 -20.40 0.16
N ARG A 228 -11.94 -19.38 -0.35
CA ARG A 228 -10.97 -19.51 -1.46
C ARG A 228 -9.59 -19.95 -1.00
N TYR A 229 -9.23 -19.62 0.24
CA TYR A 229 -7.89 -19.81 0.79
C TYR A 229 -7.96 -20.42 2.19
N ASP A 230 -7.38 -21.60 2.35
CA ASP A 230 -7.39 -22.33 3.63
C ASP A 230 -6.58 -21.64 4.72
N SER A 231 -5.58 -20.84 4.36
CA SER A 231 -4.71 -20.12 5.28
C SER A 231 -4.15 -18.83 4.68
N SER A 232 -4.13 -17.76 5.48
CA SER A 232 -3.43 -16.51 5.19
C SER A 232 -3.11 -15.78 6.49
N LYS A 233 -2.22 -14.78 6.41
CA LYS A 233 -1.91 -13.89 7.55
C LYS A 233 -3.14 -13.14 8.09
N TYR A 234 -4.20 -13.02 7.31
CA TYR A 234 -5.41 -12.29 7.66
C TYR A 234 -6.48 -13.15 8.36
N HIS A 235 -6.38 -14.48 8.34
CA HIS A 235 -7.39 -15.37 8.93
C HIS A 235 -7.72 -15.06 10.38
N PRO A 236 -6.76 -14.84 11.29
CA PRO A 236 -7.08 -14.50 12.67
C PRO A 236 -7.90 -13.21 12.80
N SER A 237 -7.53 -12.18 12.02
CA SER A 237 -8.24 -10.91 11.98
C SER A 237 -9.65 -11.08 11.41
N ILE A 238 -9.81 -11.81 10.30
CA ILE A 238 -11.10 -12.06 9.66
C ILE A 238 -12.05 -12.80 10.60
N TYR A 239 -11.58 -13.85 11.24
CA TYR A 239 -12.40 -14.61 12.20
C TYR A 239 -12.82 -13.72 13.38
N TYR A 240 -11.95 -12.84 13.85
CA TYR A 240 -12.28 -11.89 14.90
C TYR A 240 -13.34 -10.86 14.44
N GLN A 241 -13.22 -10.33 13.23
CA GLN A 241 -14.22 -9.41 12.67
C GLN A 241 -15.58 -10.11 12.50
N LEU A 242 -15.61 -11.31 11.95
CA LEU A 242 -16.84 -12.11 11.80
C LEU A 242 -17.45 -12.47 13.16
N TYR A 243 -16.62 -12.86 14.15
CA TYR A 243 -17.05 -13.08 15.53
C TYR A 243 -17.76 -11.84 16.09
N MET A 244 -17.15 -10.66 15.98
CA MET A 244 -17.70 -9.41 16.49
C MET A 244 -19.01 -9.02 15.79
N ILE A 245 -19.05 -9.11 14.44
CA ILE A 245 -20.24 -8.80 13.64
C ILE A 245 -21.40 -9.73 14.03
N TYR A 246 -21.18 -11.05 14.07
CA TYR A 246 -22.24 -12.00 14.42
C TYR A 246 -22.66 -11.92 15.88
N LYS A 247 -21.75 -11.57 16.79
CA LYS A 247 -22.06 -11.28 18.20
C LYS A 247 -22.97 -10.06 18.32
N ALA A 248 -22.68 -8.97 17.59
CA ALA A 248 -23.52 -7.76 17.57
C ALA A 248 -24.92 -8.05 16.99
N LYS A 249 -25.01 -8.94 15.99
CA LYS A 249 -26.29 -9.38 15.41
C LYS A 249 -27.06 -10.40 16.27
N GLY A 250 -26.51 -10.83 17.39
CA GLY A 250 -27.11 -11.85 18.25
C GLY A 250 -27.12 -13.27 17.64
N ASN A 251 -26.35 -13.52 16.59
CA ASN A 251 -26.21 -14.85 16.00
C ASN A 251 -25.11 -15.64 16.75
N THR A 252 -25.50 -16.24 17.86
CA THR A 252 -24.59 -16.98 18.75
C THR A 252 -23.92 -18.15 18.04
N ASN A 253 -24.63 -18.86 17.17
CA ASN A 253 -24.06 -20.03 16.46
C ASN A 253 -22.86 -19.64 15.61
N LYS A 254 -22.99 -18.62 14.74
CA LYS A 254 -21.87 -18.15 13.90
C LYS A 254 -20.79 -17.46 14.73
N SER A 255 -21.18 -16.67 15.72
CA SER A 255 -20.26 -16.01 16.65
C SER A 255 -19.39 -17.04 17.39
N ASP A 256 -20.00 -18.08 17.99
CA ASP A 256 -19.25 -19.11 18.69
C ASP A 256 -18.39 -19.96 17.75
N TYR A 257 -18.84 -20.19 16.52
CA TYR A 257 -18.05 -20.86 15.50
C TYR A 257 -16.72 -20.14 15.22
N TYR A 258 -16.77 -18.85 14.89
CA TYR A 258 -15.55 -18.07 14.61
C TYR A 258 -14.69 -17.85 15.85
N LYS A 259 -15.31 -17.66 17.02
CA LYS A 259 -14.58 -17.62 18.30
C LYS A 259 -13.76 -18.88 18.53
N ASN A 260 -14.35 -20.05 18.32
CA ASN A 260 -13.67 -21.34 18.55
C ASN A 260 -12.53 -21.56 17.53
N LEU A 261 -12.66 -21.12 16.28
CA LEU A 261 -11.55 -21.15 15.31
C LEU A 261 -10.36 -20.33 15.81
N ILE A 262 -10.59 -19.13 16.36
CA ILE A 262 -9.50 -18.31 16.90
C ILE A 262 -8.84 -19.02 18.09
N LEU A 263 -9.63 -19.51 19.03
CA LEU A 263 -9.09 -20.11 20.27
C LEU A 263 -8.38 -21.43 20.04
N ASN A 264 -8.77 -22.21 19.01
CA ASN A 264 -8.16 -23.50 18.71
C ASN A 264 -6.94 -23.36 17.81
N ASP A 265 -7.06 -22.59 16.73
CA ASP A 265 -6.06 -22.56 15.64
C ASP A 265 -5.11 -21.37 15.77
N TYR A 266 -5.48 -20.32 16.52
CA TYR A 266 -4.73 -19.07 16.65
C TYR A 266 -4.64 -18.59 18.12
N ALA A 267 -4.48 -19.52 19.07
CA ALA A 267 -4.49 -19.26 20.51
C ALA A 267 -3.44 -18.24 20.97
N GLU A 268 -2.30 -18.17 20.28
CA GLU A 268 -1.19 -17.25 20.61
C GLU A 268 -1.39 -15.82 20.11
N THR A 269 -2.42 -15.58 19.31
CA THR A 269 -2.70 -14.24 18.76
C THR A 269 -3.34 -13.32 19.78
N ASP A 270 -3.14 -12.02 19.61
CA ASP A 270 -3.80 -11.01 20.46
C ASP A 270 -5.33 -11.07 20.35
N TYR A 271 -5.87 -11.52 19.23
CA TYR A 271 -7.31 -11.76 19.08
C TYR A 271 -7.83 -12.81 20.05
N ALA A 272 -7.09 -13.92 20.24
CA ALA A 272 -7.45 -14.94 21.22
C ALA A 272 -7.35 -14.38 22.65
N LYS A 273 -6.28 -13.63 22.96
CA LYS A 273 -6.07 -13.02 24.27
C LYS A 273 -7.19 -12.03 24.63
N VAL A 274 -7.60 -11.17 23.68
CA VAL A 274 -8.72 -10.22 23.86
C VAL A 274 -10.06 -10.95 24.05
N ILE A 275 -10.26 -12.09 23.38
CA ILE A 275 -11.48 -12.90 23.57
C ILE A 275 -11.53 -13.51 24.97
N LEU A 276 -10.39 -13.98 25.48
CA LEU A 276 -10.28 -14.58 26.82
C LEU A 276 -10.27 -13.54 27.93
N ASN A 277 -9.62 -12.42 27.70
CA ASN A 277 -9.55 -11.29 28.63
C ASN A 277 -9.94 -9.98 27.90
N PRO A 278 -11.17 -9.49 28.05
CA PRO A 278 -11.62 -8.24 27.41
C PRO A 278 -10.77 -7.00 27.73
N ASN A 279 -10.07 -7.00 28.87
CA ASN A 279 -9.21 -5.89 29.29
C ASN A 279 -7.78 -6.02 28.78
N TYR A 280 -7.45 -7.12 28.08
CA TYR A 280 -6.08 -7.41 27.60
C TYR A 280 -5.46 -6.24 26.82
N ALA A 281 -6.25 -5.60 25.96
CA ALA A 281 -5.75 -4.48 25.15
C ALA A 281 -5.32 -3.28 26.00
N GLU A 282 -6.09 -2.96 27.06
CA GLU A 282 -5.76 -1.86 27.98
C GLU A 282 -4.57 -2.23 28.87
N GLU A 283 -4.56 -3.45 29.40
CA GLU A 283 -3.45 -3.99 30.21
C GLU A 283 -2.15 -4.02 29.40
N SER A 284 -2.19 -4.52 28.15
CA SER A 284 -1.04 -4.57 27.25
C SER A 284 -0.47 -3.18 26.93
N VAL A 285 -1.31 -2.17 26.68
CA VAL A 285 -0.85 -0.79 26.46
C VAL A 285 -0.19 -0.23 27.72
N GLN A 286 -0.75 -0.54 28.90
CA GLN A 286 -0.18 -0.08 30.16
C GLN A 286 1.14 -0.76 30.48
N ASP A 287 1.26 -2.06 30.24
CA ASP A 287 2.49 -2.84 30.41
C ASP A 287 3.59 -2.39 29.46
N ASN A 288 3.26 -2.13 28.18
CA ASN A 288 4.19 -1.59 27.20
C ASN A 288 4.76 -0.23 27.65
N ARG A 289 3.89 0.69 28.07
CA ARG A 289 4.31 1.99 28.55
C ARG A 289 5.19 1.87 29.82
N LEU A 290 4.83 0.98 30.73
CA LEU A 290 5.60 0.76 31.96
C LEU A 290 6.98 0.18 31.62
N ALA A 291 7.06 -0.82 30.73
CA ALA A 291 8.32 -1.40 30.31
C ALA A 291 9.23 -0.37 29.63
N GLU A 292 8.67 0.47 28.75
CA GLU A 292 9.42 1.56 28.12
C GLU A 292 9.94 2.59 29.13
N GLU A 293 9.11 3.03 30.08
CA GLU A 293 9.54 3.97 31.13
C GLU A 293 10.65 3.38 32.01
N VAL A 294 10.55 2.11 32.34
CA VAL A 294 11.58 1.42 33.14
C VAL A 294 12.86 1.26 32.34
N TYR A 295 12.77 0.91 31.05
CA TYR A 295 13.95 0.77 30.18
C TYR A 295 14.67 2.12 30.00
N GLN A 296 13.96 3.20 29.71
CA GLN A 296 14.53 4.54 29.59
C GLN A 296 15.24 4.98 30.87
N ARG A 297 14.65 4.67 32.03
CA ARG A 297 15.26 4.96 33.32
C ARG A 297 16.52 4.12 33.54
N ALA A 298 16.48 2.84 33.23
CA ALA A 298 17.65 1.96 33.35
C ALA A 298 18.78 2.42 32.43
N TYR A 299 18.45 2.79 31.18
CA TYR A 299 19.42 3.31 30.23
C TYR A 299 20.03 4.66 30.68
N THR A 300 19.21 5.55 31.23
CA THR A 300 19.71 6.81 31.83
C THR A 300 20.69 6.55 32.97
N TYR A 301 20.39 5.57 33.86
CA TYR A 301 21.32 5.18 34.91
C TYR A 301 22.61 4.55 34.38
N PHE A 302 22.50 3.78 33.29
CA PHE A 302 23.66 3.23 32.61
C PHE A 302 24.59 4.35 32.10
N GLN A 303 24.05 5.35 31.42
CA GLN A 303 24.80 6.52 30.95
C GLN A 303 25.43 7.32 32.08
N GLN A 304 24.81 7.35 33.27
CA GLN A 304 25.33 7.99 34.47
C GLN A 304 26.34 7.14 35.24
N GLY A 305 26.63 5.91 34.84
CA GLY A 305 27.59 5.02 35.47
C GLY A 305 27.09 4.27 36.72
N PHE A 306 25.75 4.26 36.95
CA PHE A 306 25.19 3.54 38.11
C PHE A 306 24.92 2.06 37.76
N TYR A 307 25.94 1.33 37.37
CA TYR A 307 25.82 -0.01 36.76
C TYR A 307 25.21 -1.06 37.69
N ASP A 308 25.51 -1.05 38.99
CA ASP A 308 24.89 -1.98 39.96
C ASP A 308 23.37 -1.80 39.99
N LYS A 309 22.91 -0.55 39.98
CA LYS A 309 21.48 -0.23 39.96
C LYS A 309 20.82 -0.66 38.67
N VAL A 310 21.49 -0.48 37.53
CA VAL A 310 21.01 -0.96 36.21
C VAL A 310 20.87 -2.47 36.21
N TYR A 311 21.87 -3.18 36.71
CA TYR A 311 21.85 -4.63 36.80
C TYR A 311 20.62 -5.12 37.59
N GLU A 312 20.39 -4.59 38.79
CA GLU A 312 19.24 -4.94 39.61
C GLU A 312 17.90 -4.61 38.95
N MET A 313 17.81 -3.44 38.29
CA MET A 313 16.61 -3.04 37.55
C MET A 313 16.34 -4.01 36.39
N CYS A 314 17.35 -4.33 35.59
CA CYS A 314 17.20 -5.26 34.46
C CYS A 314 16.86 -6.68 34.93
N GLU A 315 17.49 -7.18 36.00
CA GLU A 315 17.16 -8.48 36.60
C GLU A 315 15.67 -8.58 37.01
N LYS A 316 15.13 -7.52 37.58
CA LYS A 316 13.73 -7.43 37.96
C LYS A 316 12.84 -7.37 36.70
N SER A 317 13.18 -6.49 35.77
CA SER A 317 12.38 -6.24 34.56
C SER A 317 12.32 -7.44 33.63
N ILE A 318 13.40 -8.23 33.49
CA ILE A 318 13.44 -9.46 32.71
C ILE A 318 12.40 -10.50 33.22
N LYS A 319 12.13 -10.49 34.51
CA LYS A 319 11.13 -11.39 35.15
C LYS A 319 9.71 -10.81 35.08
N GLU A 320 9.61 -9.49 35.26
CA GLU A 320 8.31 -8.77 35.28
C GLU A 320 7.72 -8.67 33.86
N PHE A 321 8.56 -8.50 32.85
CA PHE A 321 8.19 -8.35 31.45
C PHE A 321 8.65 -9.56 30.61
N GLU A 322 8.32 -10.77 31.06
CA GLU A 322 8.86 -12.03 30.50
C GLU A 322 8.53 -12.20 29.01
N ASP A 323 7.30 -11.81 28.60
CA ASP A 323 6.82 -11.93 27.22
C ASP A 323 6.87 -10.61 26.43
N HIS A 324 7.49 -9.57 27.00
CA HIS A 324 7.51 -8.25 26.40
C HIS A 324 8.61 -8.09 25.34
N GLU A 325 8.35 -7.31 24.29
CA GLU A 325 9.30 -7.04 23.19
C GLU A 325 10.62 -6.41 23.66
N LEU A 326 10.62 -5.66 24.76
CA LEU A 326 11.83 -5.04 25.34
C LEU A 326 12.66 -5.99 26.21
N LYS A 327 12.22 -7.22 26.46
CA LYS A 327 13.01 -8.19 27.24
C LYS A 327 14.43 -8.41 26.70
N PRO A 328 14.64 -8.60 25.37
CA PRO A 328 15.99 -8.73 24.82
C PRO A 328 16.87 -7.51 25.09
N GLN A 329 16.33 -6.29 25.06
CA GLN A 329 17.06 -5.05 25.36
C GLN A 329 17.44 -4.98 26.83
N PHE A 330 16.56 -5.37 27.76
CA PHE A 330 16.91 -5.47 29.18
C PHE A 330 18.03 -6.49 29.42
N VAL A 331 18.01 -7.64 28.72
CA VAL A 331 19.05 -8.66 28.82
C VAL A 331 20.39 -8.15 28.31
N LEU A 332 20.40 -7.42 27.18
CA LEU A 332 21.61 -6.80 26.65
C LEU A 332 22.16 -5.73 27.61
N LEU A 333 21.31 -4.84 28.11
CA LEU A 333 21.71 -3.76 29.02
C LEU A 333 22.26 -4.31 30.35
N ARG A 334 21.67 -5.43 30.83
CA ARG A 334 22.21 -6.17 31.99
C ARG A 334 23.61 -6.71 31.72
N ALA A 335 23.82 -7.35 30.56
CA ALA A 335 25.11 -7.88 30.19
C ALA A 335 26.19 -6.82 30.10
N LEU A 336 25.88 -5.66 29.51
CA LEU A 336 26.77 -4.51 29.42
C LEU A 336 27.11 -3.93 30.80
N SER A 337 26.12 -3.85 31.69
CA SER A 337 26.32 -3.37 33.07
C SER A 337 27.25 -4.32 33.83
N LEU A 338 27.11 -5.61 33.62
CA LEU A 338 27.96 -6.63 34.25
C LEU A 338 29.45 -6.46 33.87
N GLY A 339 29.70 -6.02 32.64
CA GLY A 339 31.05 -5.71 32.17
C GLY A 339 31.72 -4.57 32.93
N ARG A 340 30.93 -3.67 33.46
CA ARG A 340 31.40 -2.53 34.26
C ARG A 340 31.54 -2.89 35.74
N ILE A 341 30.80 -3.87 36.24
CA ILE A 341 30.80 -4.33 37.63
C ILE A 341 31.86 -5.41 37.85
N ASP A 342 31.80 -6.49 37.07
CA ASP A 342 32.59 -7.72 37.29
C ASP A 342 33.69 -7.93 36.22
N GLY A 343 33.76 -7.06 35.22
CA GLY A 343 34.80 -7.08 34.19
C GLY A 343 34.39 -7.78 32.89
N GLU A 344 35.23 -7.60 31.88
CA GLU A 344 34.96 -7.98 30.47
C GLU A 344 34.66 -9.47 30.29
N ALA A 345 35.36 -10.35 31.00
CA ALA A 345 35.20 -11.82 30.82
C ALA A 345 33.77 -12.28 31.12
N ARG A 346 33.11 -11.69 32.12
CA ARG A 346 31.74 -12.02 32.48
C ARG A 346 30.72 -11.42 31.52
N MET A 347 30.97 -10.21 31.08
CA MET A 347 30.16 -9.53 30.02
C MET A 347 30.16 -10.37 28.73
N LEU A 348 31.33 -10.78 28.26
CA LEU A 348 31.47 -11.56 27.02
C LEU A 348 30.69 -12.86 27.10
N LYS A 349 30.71 -13.54 28.22
CA LYS A 349 29.93 -14.77 28.44
C LYS A 349 28.42 -14.53 28.35
N GLU A 350 27.94 -13.46 28.98
CA GLU A 350 26.53 -13.09 28.91
C GLU A 350 26.13 -12.66 27.46
N LEU A 351 27.00 -11.90 26.77
CA LEU A 351 26.76 -11.49 25.36
C LEU A 351 26.74 -12.70 24.41
N GLU A 352 27.53 -13.75 24.67
CA GLU A 352 27.44 -15.00 23.89
C GLU A 352 26.05 -15.64 24.01
N GLU A 353 25.48 -15.64 25.22
CA GLU A 353 24.12 -16.15 25.45
C GLU A 353 23.06 -15.25 24.77
N VAL A 354 23.20 -13.91 24.83
CA VAL A 354 22.32 -12.97 24.13
C VAL A 354 22.37 -13.22 22.61
N ALA A 355 23.56 -13.34 22.04
CA ALA A 355 23.74 -13.61 20.61
C ALA A 355 23.18 -14.97 20.18
N ARG A 356 23.19 -15.97 21.08
CA ARG A 356 22.64 -17.30 20.85
C ARG A 356 21.12 -17.33 20.90
N ILE A 357 20.53 -16.69 21.93
CA ILE A 357 19.08 -16.73 22.15
C ILE A 357 18.35 -15.80 21.18
N TYR A 358 18.87 -14.59 20.98
CA TYR A 358 18.24 -13.55 20.18
C TYR A 358 18.91 -13.33 18.82
N GLY A 359 19.55 -14.38 18.28
CA GLY A 359 20.38 -14.31 17.08
C GLY A 359 19.68 -13.81 15.82
N SER A 360 18.37 -13.95 15.71
CA SER A 360 17.53 -13.45 14.60
C SER A 360 17.01 -12.01 14.80
N GLN A 361 17.25 -11.40 15.96
CA GLN A 361 16.81 -10.06 16.33
C GLN A 361 17.98 -9.07 16.31
N ASP A 362 17.67 -7.77 16.24
CA ASP A 362 18.66 -6.69 16.25
C ASP A 362 19.56 -6.72 17.49
N VAL A 363 19.00 -7.06 18.65
CA VAL A 363 19.74 -7.20 19.91
C VAL A 363 20.84 -8.30 19.82
N GLY A 364 20.52 -9.41 19.15
CA GLY A 364 21.50 -10.48 18.93
C GLY A 364 22.59 -10.08 17.93
N ALA A 365 22.24 -9.28 16.93
CA ALA A 365 23.21 -8.70 15.99
C ALA A 365 24.14 -7.71 16.69
N GLU A 366 23.61 -6.87 17.58
CA GLU A 366 24.39 -5.93 18.39
C GLU A 366 25.34 -6.66 19.35
N ALA A 367 24.85 -7.69 20.04
CA ALA A 367 25.70 -8.54 20.89
C ALA A 367 26.88 -9.16 20.10
N ARG A 368 26.64 -9.64 18.86
CA ARG A 368 27.71 -10.15 17.99
C ARG A 368 28.73 -9.08 17.62
N LYS A 369 28.31 -7.89 17.27
CA LYS A 369 29.22 -6.76 16.96
C LYS A 369 30.14 -6.45 18.15
N ILE A 370 29.58 -6.43 19.36
CA ILE A 370 30.35 -6.18 20.57
C ILE A 370 31.34 -7.32 20.80
N LEU A 371 30.91 -8.57 20.68
CA LEU A 371 31.80 -9.76 20.80
C LEU A 371 32.94 -9.73 19.79
N ASP A 372 32.69 -9.41 18.54
CA ASP A 372 33.72 -9.32 17.50
C ASP A 372 34.71 -8.18 17.76
N TYR A 373 34.21 -7.06 18.32
CA TYR A 373 35.07 -5.96 18.71
C TYR A 373 36.11 -6.38 19.75
N TYR A 374 35.66 -7.13 20.77
CA TYR A 374 36.54 -7.61 21.81
C TYR A 374 37.48 -8.75 21.35
N LYS A 375 37.02 -9.65 20.48
CA LYS A 375 37.85 -10.69 19.85
C LYS A 375 39.01 -10.12 19.04
N ASN A 376 38.84 -8.92 18.50
CA ASN A 376 39.88 -8.19 17.75
C ASN A 376 40.88 -7.44 18.66
N GLY A 377 40.87 -7.66 19.97
CA GLY A 377 41.86 -7.15 20.95
C GLY A 377 41.60 -5.68 21.37
N LYS A 378 40.37 -5.18 21.18
CA LYS A 378 39.97 -3.82 21.63
C LYS A 378 39.33 -3.91 23.03
N SER A 379 39.53 -2.89 23.87
CA SER A 379 39.00 -2.82 25.25
C SER A 379 37.80 -1.88 25.38
N ILE A 380 37.09 -1.96 26.53
CA ILE A 380 35.98 -1.05 26.86
C ILE A 380 36.38 0.43 26.72
N LYS A 381 37.59 0.79 27.11
CA LYS A 381 38.08 2.18 26.99
C LYS A 381 38.14 2.69 25.56
N THR A 382 38.49 1.83 24.60
CA THR A 382 38.55 2.17 23.18
C THR A 382 37.15 2.31 22.55
N LEU A 383 36.13 1.63 23.09
CA LEU A 383 34.73 1.80 22.69
C LEU A 383 34.20 3.18 23.11
N GLU A 384 34.42 3.56 24.35
CA GLU A 384 33.99 4.87 24.87
C GLU A 384 34.65 6.05 24.13
N GLU A 385 35.94 5.88 23.77
CA GLU A 385 36.66 6.88 23.00
C GLU A 385 36.06 7.03 21.59
N ASN A 386 35.74 5.91 20.91
CA ASN A 386 35.15 5.91 19.58
C ASN A 386 33.70 6.43 19.58
N GLU A 387 32.88 6.07 20.59
CA GLU A 387 31.51 6.58 20.73
C GLU A 387 31.48 8.08 21.02
N ASN A 388 32.39 8.56 21.84
CA ASN A 388 32.53 9.99 22.12
C ASN A 388 33.01 10.79 20.89
N GLU A 389 33.91 10.24 20.08
CA GLU A 389 34.34 10.83 18.83
C GLU A 389 33.18 10.84 17.79
N ALA A 390 32.42 9.75 17.66
CA ALA A 390 31.27 9.67 16.76
C ALA A 390 30.16 10.67 17.17
N MET A 391 29.84 10.79 18.46
CA MET A 391 28.89 11.79 18.96
C MET A 391 29.39 13.22 18.76
N ALA A 392 30.69 13.46 18.91
CA ALA A 392 31.30 14.76 18.67
C ALA A 392 31.23 15.16 17.21
N GLU A 393 31.44 14.21 16.27
CA GLU A 393 31.28 14.42 14.83
C GLU A 393 29.83 14.67 14.44
N GLU A 394 28.88 13.93 14.99
CA GLU A 394 27.45 14.09 14.73
C GLU A 394 26.96 15.45 15.26
N ASN A 395 27.36 15.84 16.45
CA ASN A 395 27.07 17.17 17.01
C ASN A 395 27.76 18.31 16.25
N ALA A 396 28.92 18.06 15.64
CA ALA A 396 29.57 19.04 14.77
C ALA A 396 28.80 19.20 13.44
N LYS A 397 28.36 18.10 12.83
CA LYS A 397 27.53 18.11 11.62
C LYS A 397 26.17 18.78 11.85
N LEU A 398 25.53 18.52 13.01
CA LEU A 398 24.31 19.20 13.41
C LEU A 398 24.50 20.69 13.58
N LYS A 399 25.61 21.13 14.23
CA LYS A 399 25.93 22.54 14.37
C LYS A 399 26.26 23.23 13.05
N GLU A 400 26.86 22.55 12.09
CA GLU A 400 27.03 23.07 10.73
C GLU A 400 25.71 23.20 9.99
N ALA A 401 24.84 22.18 10.06
CA ALA A 401 23.51 22.22 9.46
C ALA A 401 22.65 23.38 10.01
N TYR A 402 22.68 23.60 11.32
CA TYR A 402 22.00 24.75 11.95
C TYR A 402 22.59 26.11 11.60
N LYS A 403 23.85 26.19 11.17
CA LYS A 403 24.46 27.46 10.71
C LYS A 403 23.96 27.91 9.34
N TYR A 404 23.51 26.99 8.51
CA TYR A 404 22.96 27.31 7.18
C TYR A 404 21.49 27.76 7.24
N ASP A 405 20.76 27.42 8.30
CA ASP A 405 19.32 27.74 8.43
C ASP A 405 19.03 29.13 9.02
N ILE A 406 20.04 29.82 9.55
CA ILE A 406 19.89 31.16 10.16
C ILE A 406 20.44 32.28 9.25
N GLY A 407 20.92 31.95 8.04
CA GLY A 407 21.62 32.86 7.12
C GLY A 407 20.94 33.11 5.78
N ALA A 408 19.60 32.86 5.64
CA ALA A 408 18.85 33.14 4.42
C ALA A 408 17.67 34.10 4.70
#